data_c20ee794bdd332101e5643ae2090a42c
#
_entry.id   c20ee794bdd332101e5643ae2090a42c
#
_cell.length_a   1.000
_cell.length_b   1.000
_cell.length_c   1.000
_cell.angle_alpha   90.00
_cell.angle_beta   90.00
_cell.angle_gamma   90.00
#
_symmetry.space_group_name_H-M   'P 1'
#
loop_
_entity.id
_entity.type
_entity.pdbx_description
1 polymer ?
#
loop_
_entity_poly.entity_id
_entity_poly.type
_entity_poly.pdbx_seq_one_letter_code
_entity_poly.pdbx_strand_id
1 'polypeptide(L)'
;KPEGKLLIQAITMTDQRYEPYRKGVDFIQRYIFPGGCLPSVSEMCRHLKEQTDMTLTRLQDYGHHYAETLRIWAERFHQLEPALRRLGYSQDFHRLWAFYFAYCEGGFREGTIGLVHFEAAKPGARRCLNGNGLNC
;
A
#
# COMPACT_ATOMS: atom_id res chain seq x y z
N LYS A 1 -15.29 21.04 -3.15
CA LYS A 1 -15.98 21.77 -2.06
C LYS A 1 -14.96 22.34 -1.10
N PRO A 2 -15.18 23.52 -0.49
CA PRO A 2 -14.21 24.14 0.45
C PRO A 2 -13.90 23.28 1.69
N GLU A 3 -14.82 22.41 2.07
CA GLU A 3 -14.72 21.53 3.25
C GLU A 3 -14.35 20.07 2.87
N GLY A 4 -13.70 19.88 1.74
CA GLY A 4 -13.32 18.56 1.24
C GLY A 4 -12.29 17.88 2.15
N LYS A 5 -12.46 16.58 2.36
CA LYS A 5 -11.47 15.68 3.00
C LYS A 5 -11.07 14.59 2.01
N LEU A 6 -9.85 14.13 2.15
CA LEU A 6 -9.26 13.04 1.37
C LEU A 6 -8.75 11.96 2.32
N LEU A 7 -9.07 10.71 2.02
CA LEU A 7 -8.43 9.54 2.63
C LEU A 7 -7.94 8.65 1.50
N ILE A 8 -6.65 8.35 1.50
CA ILE A 8 -6.02 7.39 0.59
C ILE A 8 -5.42 6.28 1.42
N GLN A 9 -5.73 5.03 1.06
CA GLN A 9 -4.93 3.88 1.45
C GLN A 9 -3.97 3.56 0.31
N ALA A 10 -2.68 3.51 0.61
CA ALA A 10 -1.65 3.20 -0.38
C ALA A 10 -0.58 2.29 0.20
N ILE A 11 -0.12 1.34 -0.62
CA ILE A 11 1.17 0.68 -0.38
C ILE A 11 2.26 1.66 -0.79
N THR A 12 3.27 1.85 0.06
CA THR A 12 4.34 2.81 -0.16
C THR A 12 5.71 2.15 -0.14
N MET A 13 6.62 2.68 -0.95
CA MET A 13 8.05 2.40 -0.84
C MET A 13 8.66 3.34 0.20
N THR A 14 9.64 2.87 0.99
CA THR A 14 10.39 3.76 1.87
C THR A 14 11.11 4.85 1.07
N ASP A 15 11.15 6.09 1.60
CA ASP A 15 11.71 7.25 0.90
C ASP A 15 13.15 7.02 0.44
N GLN A 16 13.98 6.35 1.26
CA GLN A 16 15.38 6.06 0.97
C GLN A 16 15.57 5.10 -0.21
N ARG A 17 14.56 4.27 -0.52
CA ARG A 17 14.59 3.31 -1.62
C ARG A 17 13.82 3.77 -2.85
N TYR A 18 13.07 4.87 -2.74
CA TYR A 18 12.13 5.29 -3.78
C TYR A 18 12.82 5.61 -5.12
N GLU A 19 13.91 6.38 -5.12
CA GLU A 19 14.59 6.77 -6.37
C GLU A 19 15.18 5.58 -7.15
N PRO A 20 15.92 4.64 -6.52
CA PRO A 20 16.36 3.43 -7.21
C PRO A 20 15.18 2.56 -7.68
N TYR A 21 14.15 2.40 -6.85
CA TYR A 21 12.96 1.62 -7.19
C TYR A 21 12.24 2.20 -8.42
N ARG A 22 12.00 3.50 -8.46
CA ARG A 22 11.31 4.19 -9.57
C ARG A 22 12.03 4.05 -10.91
N LYS A 23 13.36 3.94 -10.89
CA LYS A 23 14.21 3.80 -12.09
C LYS A 23 14.44 2.34 -12.50
N GLY A 24 14.09 1.40 -11.65
CA GLY A 24 14.24 -0.04 -11.86
C GLY A 24 12.95 -0.72 -12.28
N VAL A 25 13.05 -2.03 -12.46
CA VAL A 25 11.90 -2.92 -12.64
C VAL A 25 12.10 -4.10 -11.71
N ASP A 26 11.23 -4.22 -10.72
CA ASP A 26 11.25 -5.34 -9.79
C ASP A 26 10.38 -6.52 -10.28
N PHE A 27 10.31 -7.57 -9.46
CA PHE A 27 9.49 -8.74 -9.73
C PHE A 27 8.00 -8.40 -9.92
N ILE A 28 7.47 -7.51 -9.07
CA ILE A 28 6.05 -7.14 -9.10
C ILE A 28 5.72 -6.38 -10.39
N GLN A 29 6.53 -5.41 -10.73
CA GLN A 29 6.38 -4.60 -11.95
C GLN A 29 6.52 -5.45 -13.22
N ARG A 30 7.35 -6.49 -13.17
CA ARG A 30 7.61 -7.33 -14.35
C ARG A 30 6.55 -8.40 -14.57
N TYR A 31 6.05 -9.05 -13.50
CA TYR A 31 5.28 -10.28 -13.63
C TYR A 31 3.85 -10.21 -13.09
N ILE A 32 3.57 -9.28 -12.17
CA ILE A 32 2.28 -9.22 -11.46
C ILE A 32 1.49 -7.99 -11.89
N PHE A 33 2.07 -6.79 -11.77
CA PHE A 33 1.44 -5.51 -12.09
C PHE A 33 2.32 -4.68 -13.02
N PRO A 34 2.41 -5.03 -14.33
CA PRO A 34 3.21 -4.28 -15.29
C PRO A 34 2.81 -2.80 -15.33
N GLY A 35 3.82 -1.92 -15.22
CA GLY A 35 3.61 -0.48 -15.18
C GLY A 35 3.22 0.08 -13.80
N GLY A 36 3.07 -0.75 -12.78
CA GLY A 36 2.82 -0.31 -11.41
C GLY A 36 4.04 0.41 -10.82
N CYS A 37 3.80 1.43 -10.01
CA CYS A 37 4.83 2.11 -9.24
C CYS A 37 4.27 2.53 -7.90
N LEU A 38 4.90 2.09 -6.81
CA LEU A 38 4.51 2.50 -5.46
C LEU A 38 4.99 3.93 -5.22
N PRO A 39 4.17 4.83 -4.67
CA PRO A 39 4.66 6.13 -4.21
C PRO A 39 5.49 5.98 -2.94
N SER A 40 6.29 7.00 -2.62
CA SER A 40 6.77 7.19 -1.25
C SER A 40 5.91 8.21 -0.51
N VAL A 41 6.00 8.24 0.82
CA VAL A 41 5.26 9.22 1.64
C VAL A 41 5.69 10.64 1.27
N SER A 42 6.98 10.87 1.08
CA SER A 42 7.52 12.19 0.66
C SER A 42 6.96 12.63 -0.69
N GLU A 43 6.82 11.72 -1.67
CA GLU A 43 6.21 12.02 -2.96
C GLU A 43 4.72 12.36 -2.83
N MET A 44 3.97 11.62 -2.00
CA MET A 44 2.57 11.94 -1.73
C MET A 44 2.44 13.34 -1.10
N CYS A 45 3.28 13.67 -0.13
CA CYS A 45 3.31 15.00 0.50
C CYS A 45 3.72 16.10 -0.49
N ARG A 46 4.69 15.83 -1.37
CA ARG A 46 5.12 16.77 -2.40
C ARG A 46 3.97 17.11 -3.34
N HIS A 47 3.29 16.09 -3.85
CA HIS A 47 2.12 16.29 -4.74
C HIS A 47 0.97 17.01 -4.02
N LEU A 48 0.69 16.65 -2.77
CA LEU A 48 -0.32 17.36 -1.98
C LEU A 48 -0.03 18.86 -1.91
N LYS A 49 1.23 19.22 -1.61
CA LYS A 49 1.70 20.61 -1.49
C LYS A 49 1.66 21.36 -2.82
N GLU A 50 2.13 20.72 -3.91
CA GLU A 50 2.32 21.38 -5.19
C GLU A 50 1.05 21.49 -6.02
N GLN A 51 0.12 20.54 -5.87
CA GLN A 51 -1.04 20.41 -6.76
C GLN A 51 -2.37 20.73 -6.07
N THR A 52 -2.37 20.98 -4.76
CA THR A 52 -3.61 21.19 -4.01
C THR A 52 -3.46 22.27 -2.95
N ASP A 53 -4.61 22.75 -2.44
CA ASP A 53 -4.72 23.59 -1.25
C ASP A 53 -4.94 22.78 0.04
N MET A 54 -4.79 21.45 -0.02
CA MET A 54 -5.02 20.56 1.10
C MET A 54 -3.81 20.48 2.03
N THR A 55 -4.07 20.20 3.29
CA THR A 55 -3.04 19.97 4.31
C THR A 55 -3.15 18.53 4.80
N LEU A 56 -2.01 17.85 4.95
CA LEU A 56 -1.94 16.54 5.61
C LEU A 56 -2.44 16.68 7.06
N THR A 57 -3.45 15.90 7.43
CA THR A 57 -4.02 15.92 8.78
C THR A 57 -3.67 14.69 9.59
N ARG A 58 -3.44 13.56 8.92
CA ARG A 58 -3.05 12.30 9.57
C ARG A 58 -2.29 11.42 8.60
N LEU A 59 -1.29 10.72 9.12
CA LEU A 59 -0.60 9.61 8.46
C LEU A 59 -0.50 8.46 9.46
N GLN A 60 -0.93 7.28 9.04
CA GLN A 60 -0.84 6.08 9.89
C GLN A 60 -0.40 4.89 9.05
N ASP A 61 0.63 4.18 9.51
CA ASP A 61 1.17 2.98 8.87
C ASP A 61 0.50 1.72 9.44
N TYR A 62 0.09 0.84 8.54
CA TYR A 62 -0.51 -0.47 8.82
C TYR A 62 0.27 -1.62 8.15
N GLY A 63 1.49 -1.39 7.68
CA GLY A 63 2.27 -2.37 6.94
C GLY A 63 2.43 -3.69 7.71
N HIS A 64 2.66 -3.61 9.02
CA HIS A 64 2.76 -4.81 9.87
C HIS A 64 1.49 -5.66 9.86
N HIS A 65 0.31 -5.05 9.89
CA HIS A 65 -0.95 -5.77 9.78
C HIS A 65 -1.14 -6.41 8.40
N TYR A 66 -0.62 -5.75 7.34
CA TYR A 66 -0.76 -6.27 5.99
C TYR A 66 0.15 -7.48 5.73
N ALA A 67 1.30 -7.56 6.39
CA ALA A 67 2.14 -8.76 6.38
C ALA A 67 1.36 -10.00 6.87
N GLU A 68 0.58 -9.84 7.95
CA GLU A 68 -0.27 -10.93 8.46
C GLU A 68 -1.41 -11.29 7.49
N THR A 69 -2.00 -10.30 6.84
CA THR A 69 -3.00 -10.53 5.78
C THR A 69 -2.43 -11.37 4.64
N LEU A 70 -1.22 -11.04 4.18
CA LEU A 70 -0.55 -11.78 3.10
C LEU A 70 -0.20 -13.21 3.52
N ARG A 71 0.23 -13.42 4.75
CA ARG A 71 0.46 -14.76 5.31
C ARG A 71 -0.81 -15.62 5.27
N ILE A 72 -1.93 -15.06 5.72
CA ILE A 72 -3.23 -15.75 5.70
C ILE A 72 -3.67 -16.05 4.25
N TRP A 73 -3.46 -15.12 3.34
CA TRP A 73 -3.78 -15.34 1.92
C TRP A 73 -2.90 -16.44 1.30
N ALA A 74 -1.61 -16.47 1.63
CA ALA A 74 -0.69 -17.52 1.17
C ALA A 74 -1.17 -18.91 1.65
N GLU A 75 -1.53 -19.04 2.91
CA GLU A 75 -2.04 -20.31 3.46
C GLU A 75 -3.32 -20.77 2.75
N ARG A 76 -4.28 -19.87 2.58
CA ARG A 76 -5.53 -20.19 1.86
C ARG A 76 -5.26 -20.55 0.40
N PHE A 77 -4.37 -19.85 -0.26
CA PHE A 77 -3.99 -20.12 -1.64
C PHE A 77 -3.36 -21.53 -1.78
N HIS A 78 -2.47 -21.93 -0.87
CA HIS A 78 -1.89 -23.27 -0.86
C HIS A 78 -2.94 -24.36 -0.63
N GLN A 79 -3.90 -24.14 0.27
CA GLN A 79 -4.99 -25.08 0.51
C GLN A 79 -5.90 -25.28 -0.73
N LEU A 80 -6.00 -24.28 -1.58
CA LEU A 80 -6.81 -24.32 -2.78
C LEU A 80 -6.08 -24.90 -4.01
N GLU A 81 -4.82 -25.30 -3.90
CA GLU A 81 -4.05 -25.84 -5.05
C GLU A 81 -4.78 -26.96 -5.81
N PRO A 82 -5.41 -27.98 -5.17
CA PRO A 82 -6.13 -29.00 -5.92
C PRO A 82 -7.34 -28.45 -6.70
N ALA A 83 -8.00 -27.43 -6.18
CA ALA A 83 -9.12 -26.78 -6.86
C ALA A 83 -8.63 -25.94 -8.05
N LEU A 84 -7.54 -25.21 -7.89
CA LEU A 84 -6.92 -24.43 -8.96
C LEU A 84 -6.47 -25.33 -10.12
N ARG A 85 -5.89 -26.48 -9.83
CA ARG A 85 -5.50 -27.47 -10.85
C ARG A 85 -6.72 -27.99 -11.63
N ARG A 86 -7.84 -28.26 -10.96
CA ARG A 86 -9.09 -28.68 -11.62
C ARG A 86 -9.67 -27.59 -12.52
N LEU A 87 -9.43 -26.32 -12.20
CA LEU A 87 -9.81 -25.16 -13.02
C LEU A 87 -8.83 -24.88 -14.18
N GLY A 88 -7.76 -25.69 -14.33
CA GLY A 88 -6.81 -25.57 -15.43
C GLY A 88 -5.62 -24.64 -15.15
N TYR A 89 -5.46 -24.11 -13.94
CA TYR A 89 -4.28 -23.32 -13.59
C TYR A 89 -3.03 -24.22 -13.51
N SER A 90 -1.94 -23.74 -14.12
CA SER A 90 -0.68 -24.48 -14.19
C SER A 90 0.08 -24.46 -12.86
N GLN A 91 1.04 -25.38 -12.73
CA GLN A 91 1.98 -25.36 -11.60
C GLN A 91 2.82 -24.08 -11.56
N ASP A 92 3.16 -23.51 -12.71
CA ASP A 92 3.92 -22.26 -12.78
C ASP A 92 3.10 -21.08 -12.26
N PHE A 93 1.79 -21.05 -12.53
CA PHE A 93 0.89 -20.08 -11.92
C PHE A 93 0.91 -20.20 -10.40
N HIS A 94 0.81 -21.40 -9.85
CA HIS A 94 0.85 -21.61 -8.41
C HIS A 94 2.19 -21.14 -7.80
N ARG A 95 3.32 -21.50 -8.43
CA ARG A 95 4.65 -21.07 -7.97
C ARG A 95 4.82 -19.54 -8.01
N LEU A 96 4.35 -18.91 -9.09
CA LEU A 96 4.40 -17.45 -9.25
C LEU A 96 3.66 -16.73 -8.13
N TRP A 97 2.45 -17.16 -7.82
CA TRP A 97 1.64 -16.54 -6.77
C TRP A 97 2.13 -16.86 -5.37
N ALA A 98 2.63 -18.06 -5.13
CA ALA A 98 3.28 -18.39 -3.85
C ALA A 98 4.50 -17.49 -3.61
N PHE A 99 5.31 -17.25 -4.64
CA PHE A 99 6.42 -16.31 -4.55
C PHE A 99 5.96 -14.87 -4.33
N TYR A 100 4.89 -14.44 -5.01
CA TYR A 100 4.30 -13.12 -4.81
C TYR A 100 3.92 -12.86 -3.34
N PHE A 101 3.20 -13.79 -2.72
CA PHE A 101 2.82 -13.64 -1.31
C PHE A 101 4.04 -13.57 -0.40
N ALA A 102 5.02 -14.45 -0.56
CA ALA A 102 6.23 -14.45 0.24
C ALA A 102 7.07 -13.18 0.04
N TYR A 103 7.20 -12.71 -1.20
CA TYR A 103 7.93 -11.49 -1.54
C TYR A 103 7.30 -10.26 -0.89
N CYS A 104 5.98 -10.10 -1.00
CA CYS A 104 5.26 -8.99 -0.41
C CYS A 104 5.25 -9.06 1.12
N GLU A 105 4.98 -10.24 1.71
CA GLU A 105 5.04 -10.43 3.15
C GLU A 105 6.41 -10.04 3.72
N GLY A 106 7.49 -10.53 3.09
CA GLY A 106 8.86 -10.17 3.47
C GLY A 106 9.11 -8.67 3.39
N GLY A 107 8.65 -8.02 2.32
CA GLY A 107 8.76 -6.57 2.14
C GLY A 107 8.10 -5.77 3.27
N PHE A 108 6.91 -6.18 3.72
CA PHE A 108 6.22 -5.53 4.84
C PHE A 108 6.87 -5.84 6.19
N ARG A 109 7.34 -7.09 6.42
CA ARG A 109 8.01 -7.46 7.67
C ARG A 109 9.33 -6.72 7.88
N GLU A 110 10.09 -6.56 6.81
CA GLU A 110 11.38 -5.85 6.80
C GLU A 110 11.23 -4.32 6.71
N GLY A 111 9.97 -3.82 6.61
CA GLY A 111 9.71 -2.39 6.51
C GLY A 111 10.28 -1.73 5.26
N THR A 112 10.52 -2.50 4.18
CA THR A 112 10.95 -1.94 2.90
C THR A 112 9.79 -1.31 2.14
N ILE A 113 8.59 -1.81 2.37
CA ILE A 113 7.32 -1.24 1.95
C ILE A 113 6.40 -1.08 3.15
N GLY A 114 5.51 -0.09 3.09
CA GLY A 114 4.47 0.17 4.10
C GLY A 114 3.08 0.16 3.50
N LEU A 115 2.07 0.18 4.34
CA LEU A 115 0.68 0.45 3.97
C LEU A 115 0.20 1.63 4.79
N VAL A 116 -0.08 2.75 4.15
CA VAL A 116 -0.45 3.96 4.87
C VAL A 116 -1.91 4.36 4.63
N HIS A 117 -2.54 4.88 5.67
CA HIS A 117 -3.68 5.76 5.56
C HIS A 117 -3.18 7.20 5.58
N PHE A 118 -3.39 7.91 4.48
CA PHE A 118 -2.98 9.27 4.24
C PHE A 118 -4.22 10.14 4.20
N GLU A 119 -4.43 10.97 5.24
CA GLU A 119 -5.59 11.83 5.37
C GLU A 119 -5.20 13.29 5.15
N ALA A 120 -5.96 13.98 4.31
CA ALA A 120 -5.77 15.40 4.06
C ALA A 120 -7.09 16.14 4.05
N ALA A 121 -7.06 17.44 4.37
CA ALA A 121 -8.25 18.28 4.40
C ALA A 121 -7.99 19.64 3.75
N LYS A 122 -9.02 20.16 3.10
CA LYS A 122 -9.03 21.53 2.59
C LYS A 122 -9.10 22.55 3.73
N PRO A 123 -8.66 23.82 3.50
CA PRO A 123 -8.63 24.85 4.55
C PRO A 123 -9.97 25.05 5.28
N GLY A 124 -11.10 24.94 4.57
CA GLY A 124 -12.43 25.07 5.14
C GLY A 124 -12.95 23.84 5.88
N ALA A 125 -12.21 22.73 5.85
CA ALA A 125 -12.62 21.54 6.60
C ALA A 125 -12.43 21.77 8.09
N ARG A 126 -13.45 21.43 8.90
CA ARG A 126 -13.30 21.40 10.34
C ARG A 126 -12.32 20.30 10.71
N ARG A 127 -11.20 20.68 11.32
CA ARG A 127 -10.23 19.73 11.88
C ARG A 127 -10.78 19.24 13.21
N CYS A 128 -11.39 18.07 13.23
CA CYS A 128 -11.61 17.36 14.49
C CYS A 128 -10.23 16.98 15.03
N LEU A 129 -9.76 17.69 16.03
CA LEU A 129 -8.61 17.28 16.82
C LEU A 129 -9.05 16.03 17.59
N ASN A 130 -8.63 14.85 17.12
CA ASN A 130 -8.77 13.60 17.85
C ASN A 130 -7.82 13.65 19.05
N GLY A 131 -8.32 14.16 20.16
CA GLY A 131 -7.60 14.23 21.43
C GLY A 131 -8.45 14.95 22.46
N ASN A 132 -9.27 14.22 23.21
CA ASN A 132 -10.10 14.65 24.33
C ASN A 132 -11.28 15.58 23.99
N GLY A 133 -12.42 14.96 23.73
CA GLY A 133 -13.74 15.41 24.17
C GLY A 133 -14.04 16.90 24.11
N LEU A 134 -14.24 17.44 22.91
CA LEU A 134 -15.15 18.57 22.72
C LEU A 134 -15.90 18.33 21.42
N ASN A 135 -17.20 18.19 21.55
CA ASN A 135 -18.17 18.02 20.49
C ASN A 135 -17.96 19.05 19.36
N CYS A 136 -17.81 18.56 18.11
CA CYS A 136 -18.13 19.34 16.92
C CYS A 136 -19.60 19.18 16.61
#